data_636edc34a6688f50e60e00be70727b27
#
_entry.id   636edc34a6688f50e60e00be70727b27
#
_cell.length_a   1.000
_cell.length_b   1.000
_cell.length_c   1.000
_cell.angle_alpha   90.00
_cell.angle_beta   90.00
_cell.angle_gamma   90.00
#
_symmetry.space_group_name_H-M   'P 1'
#
loop_
_entity.id
_entity.type
_entity.pdbx_description
1 polymer ?
#
loop_
_entity_poly.entity_id
_entity_poly.type
_entity_poly.pdbx_seq_one_letter_code
_entity_poly.pdbx_strand_id
1 'polypeptide(L)'
;SRLCAENNIAPEQVSAIFLGIAGGSHEGFRALTDRKLRALFPQAITEVSHDAVNIFYAAFPDEDGTAVICGTGCSCFVKKGNRLHRIGGYSIFDVSGNGYEIGKRAISHALACGDGRAEPDALYRLVREQTGEEMLDALPRLLLASKTEIARYAPLVFEAERQGSEAAAGILRENIARIAEYINCAGRRFFDAPFPTAIAGGIFRDTRAM
;
A
#
# COMPACT_ATOMS: atom_id res chain seq x y z
N SER A 1 -0.34 25.11 12.59
CA SER A 1 -0.70 24.09 11.58
C SER A 1 -2.22 24.08 11.38
N ARG A 2 -2.71 23.58 10.23
CA ARG A 2 -4.15 23.50 9.94
C ARG A 2 -4.89 22.68 11.01
N LEU A 3 -4.32 21.55 11.44
CA LEU A 3 -4.86 20.72 12.52
C LEU A 3 -5.04 21.48 13.84
N CYS A 4 -4.06 22.30 14.20
CA CYS A 4 -4.17 23.13 15.42
C CYS A 4 -5.29 24.15 15.29
N ALA A 5 -5.40 24.83 14.13
CA ALA A 5 -6.46 25.82 13.88
C ALA A 5 -7.85 25.19 13.88
N GLU A 6 -8.03 24.02 13.23
CA GLU A 6 -9.31 23.31 13.18
C GLU A 6 -9.78 22.79 14.56
N ASN A 7 -8.86 22.61 15.51
CA ASN A 7 -9.16 22.14 16.86
C ASN A 7 -8.99 23.21 17.94
N ASN A 8 -8.79 24.47 17.57
CA ASN A 8 -8.55 25.59 18.49
C ASN A 8 -7.39 25.34 19.48
N ILE A 9 -6.33 24.67 19.02
CA ILE A 9 -5.12 24.37 19.82
C ILE A 9 -4.04 25.39 19.43
N ALA A 10 -3.53 26.14 20.39
CA ALA A 10 -2.37 27.00 20.16
C ALA A 10 -1.10 26.13 20.05
N PRO A 11 -0.14 26.46 19.16
CA PRO A 11 1.11 25.72 19.02
C PRO A 11 1.86 25.49 20.34
N GLU A 12 1.78 26.44 21.26
CA GLU A 12 2.41 26.40 22.58
C GLU A 12 1.79 25.37 23.53
N GLN A 13 0.59 24.89 23.23
CA GLN A 13 -0.10 23.85 23.99
C GLN A 13 0.32 22.42 23.57
N VAL A 14 1.07 22.29 22.46
CA VAL A 14 1.52 21.02 21.94
C VAL A 14 2.81 20.61 22.65
N SER A 15 2.76 19.58 23.47
CA SER A 15 3.90 19.08 24.24
C SER A 15 4.74 18.04 23.51
N ALA A 16 4.15 17.27 22.60
CA ALA A 16 4.86 16.23 21.83
C ALA A 16 4.27 16.06 20.43
N ILE A 17 5.13 15.78 19.46
CA ILE A 17 4.76 15.47 18.07
C ILE A 17 5.55 14.24 17.61
N PHE A 18 4.82 13.20 17.23
CA PHE A 18 5.38 12.09 16.45
C PHE A 18 4.88 12.20 15.00
N LEU A 19 5.80 12.28 14.02
CA LEU A 19 5.47 12.37 12.61
C LEU A 19 6.06 11.19 11.83
N GLY A 20 5.21 10.22 11.50
CA GLY A 20 5.55 9.14 10.57
C GLY A 20 5.19 9.53 9.14
N ILE A 21 6.19 9.62 8.26
CA ILE A 21 6.01 10.04 6.87
C ILE A 21 6.76 9.14 5.89
N ALA A 22 6.23 9.04 4.67
CA ALA A 22 6.93 8.38 3.57
C ALA A 22 8.29 9.05 3.33
N GLY A 23 9.35 8.26 3.23
CA GLY A 23 10.72 8.79 3.13
C GLY A 23 11.38 9.15 4.46
N GLY A 24 10.69 9.00 5.61
CA GLY A 24 11.22 9.27 6.95
C GLY A 24 12.41 8.39 7.37
N SER A 25 12.74 7.36 6.59
CA SER A 25 13.98 6.59 6.76
C SER A 25 15.22 7.33 6.24
N HIS A 26 15.06 8.33 5.37
CA HIS A 26 16.16 9.11 4.81
C HIS A 26 16.60 10.19 5.81
N GLU A 27 17.85 10.11 6.28
CA GLU A 27 18.37 10.94 7.38
C GLU A 27 18.24 12.45 7.09
N GLY A 28 18.67 12.90 5.91
CA GLY A 28 18.62 14.32 5.54
C GLY A 28 17.19 14.87 5.48
N PHE A 29 16.24 14.07 4.96
CA PHE A 29 14.83 14.45 4.91
C PHE A 29 14.21 14.48 6.32
N ARG A 30 14.53 13.51 7.16
CA ARG A 30 14.10 13.46 8.56
C ARG A 30 14.60 14.67 9.33
N ALA A 31 15.91 14.98 9.24
CA ALA A 31 16.51 16.13 9.93
C ALA A 31 15.91 17.47 9.47
N LEU A 32 15.66 17.66 8.17
CA LEU A 32 15.00 18.86 7.64
C LEU A 32 13.58 19.00 8.18
N THR A 33 12.83 17.90 8.23
CA THR A 33 11.45 17.87 8.70
C THR A 33 11.38 18.16 10.20
N ASP A 34 12.25 17.53 11.00
CA ASP A 34 12.34 17.78 12.45
C ASP A 34 12.67 19.24 12.76
N ARG A 35 13.62 19.83 12.01
CA ARG A 35 13.94 21.26 12.15
C ARG A 35 12.73 22.15 11.90
N LYS A 36 11.92 21.86 10.88
CA LYS A 36 10.69 22.60 10.59
C LYS A 36 9.65 22.45 11.69
N LEU A 37 9.50 21.24 12.25
CA LEU A 37 8.58 21.01 13.37
C LEU A 37 8.99 21.80 14.61
N ARG A 38 10.27 21.78 14.98
CA ARG A 38 10.81 22.54 16.12
C ARG A 38 10.64 24.05 15.95
N ALA A 39 10.73 24.56 14.71
CA ALA A 39 10.49 25.96 14.44
C ALA A 39 9.00 26.36 14.60
N LEU A 40 8.08 25.44 14.32
CA LEU A 40 6.63 25.66 14.47
C LEU A 40 6.12 25.39 15.89
N PHE A 41 6.79 24.50 16.63
CA PHE A 41 6.40 24.03 17.95
C PHE A 41 7.64 23.98 18.87
N PRO A 42 8.17 25.15 19.28
CA PRO A 42 9.48 25.21 19.94
C PRO A 42 9.52 24.53 21.31
N GLN A 43 8.37 24.30 21.94
CA GLN A 43 8.29 23.64 23.25
C GLN A 43 7.98 22.16 23.15
N ALA A 44 7.61 21.65 21.96
CA ALA A 44 7.25 20.26 21.77
C ALA A 44 8.47 19.34 21.64
N ILE A 45 8.39 18.17 22.26
CA ILE A 45 9.29 17.05 21.92
C ILE A 45 8.88 16.55 20.53
N THR A 46 9.82 16.55 19.58
CA THR A 46 9.52 16.13 18.20
C THR A 46 10.29 14.88 17.83
N GLU A 47 9.61 13.96 17.17
CA GLU A 47 10.20 12.78 16.54
C GLU A 47 9.66 12.63 15.12
N VAL A 48 10.54 12.42 14.15
CA VAL A 48 10.20 12.14 12.75
C VAL A 48 10.72 10.76 12.39
N SER A 49 9.85 9.92 11.85
CA SER A 49 10.18 8.56 11.49
C SER A 49 9.51 8.14 10.18
N HIS A 50 9.70 6.90 9.76
CA HIS A 50 8.99 6.29 8.63
C HIS A 50 7.51 6.09 8.98
N ASP A 51 6.61 6.23 7.99
CA ASP A 51 5.15 6.06 8.15
C ASP A 51 4.76 4.69 8.71
N ALA A 52 5.50 3.62 8.38
CA ALA A 52 5.30 2.29 8.95
C ALA A 52 5.35 2.27 10.49
N VAL A 53 6.10 3.17 11.11
CA VAL A 53 6.24 3.23 12.57
C VAL A 53 4.91 3.59 13.23
N ASN A 54 4.08 4.42 12.59
CA ASN A 54 2.73 4.71 13.06
C ASN A 54 1.88 3.45 13.21
N ILE A 55 2.06 2.49 12.29
CA ILE A 55 1.29 1.24 12.28
C ILE A 55 1.69 0.35 13.46
N PHE A 56 2.99 0.27 13.76
CA PHE A 56 3.48 -0.49 14.91
C PHE A 56 2.94 0.08 16.22
N TYR A 57 3.03 1.40 16.40
CA TYR A 57 2.51 2.05 17.62
C TYR A 57 0.98 1.94 17.75
N ALA A 58 0.26 1.92 16.64
CA ALA A 58 -1.19 1.74 16.65
C ALA A 58 -1.62 0.30 16.95
N ALA A 59 -0.85 -0.69 16.48
CA ALA A 59 -1.23 -2.10 16.54
C ALA A 59 -0.63 -2.84 17.75
N PHE A 60 0.67 -2.65 18.00
CA PHE A 60 1.41 -3.35 19.09
C PHE A 60 2.66 -2.53 19.48
N PRO A 61 2.48 -1.45 20.27
CA PRO A 61 3.55 -0.47 20.55
C PRO A 61 4.76 -1.09 21.24
N ASP A 62 4.55 -2.05 22.15
CA ASP A 62 5.58 -2.63 23.03
C ASP A 62 6.15 -3.95 22.52
N GLU A 63 5.61 -4.51 21.41
CA GLU A 63 6.01 -5.81 20.90
C GLU A 63 6.81 -5.70 19.60
N ASP A 64 7.67 -6.69 19.36
CA ASP A 64 8.27 -6.95 18.04
C ASP A 64 7.20 -7.54 17.11
N GLY A 65 7.23 -7.15 15.83
CA GLY A 65 6.24 -7.65 14.89
C GLY A 65 6.47 -7.15 13.47
N THR A 66 5.48 -7.40 12.65
CA THR A 66 5.53 -7.10 11.21
C THR A 66 4.37 -6.18 10.83
N ALA A 67 4.62 -5.24 9.91
CA ALA A 67 3.58 -4.42 9.31
C ALA A 67 3.66 -4.51 7.78
N VAL A 68 2.55 -4.90 7.14
CA VAL A 68 2.41 -4.92 5.68
C VAL A 68 1.53 -3.74 5.25
N ILE A 69 2.09 -2.87 4.44
CA ILE A 69 1.39 -1.70 3.90
C ILE A 69 1.16 -1.94 2.42
N CYS A 70 -0.10 -2.11 2.02
CA CYS A 70 -0.46 -2.45 0.65
C CYS A 70 -1.54 -1.51 0.09
N GLY A 71 -1.09 -0.62 -0.78
CA GLY A 71 -1.90 0.33 -1.54
C GLY A 71 -1.55 0.27 -3.02
N THR A 72 -1.17 1.38 -3.65
CA THR A 72 -0.61 1.41 -5.01
C THR A 72 0.66 0.56 -5.11
N GLY A 73 1.54 0.65 -4.11
CA GLY A 73 2.67 -0.26 -3.87
C GLY A 73 2.40 -1.16 -2.68
N CYS A 74 3.31 -2.12 -2.42
CA CYS A 74 3.31 -2.92 -1.21
C CYS A 74 4.70 -2.94 -0.60
N SER A 75 4.80 -2.91 0.71
CA SER A 75 6.06 -3.10 1.45
C SER A 75 5.77 -3.73 2.81
N CYS A 76 6.72 -4.50 3.27
CA CYS A 76 6.67 -5.11 4.59
C CYS A 76 7.78 -4.52 5.45
N PHE A 77 7.46 -4.20 6.68
CA PHE A 77 8.42 -3.75 7.68
C PHE A 77 8.40 -4.69 8.88
N VAL A 78 9.57 -4.87 9.48
CA VAL A 78 9.74 -5.66 10.70
C VAL A 78 10.33 -4.76 11.77
N LYS A 79 9.64 -4.62 12.90
CA LYS A 79 10.17 -4.04 14.13
C LYS A 79 10.82 -5.16 14.93
N LYS A 80 12.12 -5.04 15.22
CA LYS A 80 12.86 -5.97 16.09
C LYS A 80 13.71 -5.18 17.06
N GLY A 81 13.30 -5.15 18.31
CA GLY A 81 13.83 -4.22 19.31
C GLY A 81 13.69 -2.77 18.81
N ASN A 82 14.80 -2.02 18.85
CA ASN A 82 14.84 -0.63 18.37
C ASN A 82 15.15 -0.50 16.86
N ARG A 83 15.09 -1.60 16.10
CA ARG A 83 15.43 -1.59 14.67
C ARG A 83 14.21 -1.83 13.80
N LEU A 84 14.12 -1.05 12.73
CA LEU A 84 13.16 -1.23 11.65
C LEU A 84 13.88 -1.83 10.44
N HIS A 85 13.39 -2.98 9.98
CA HIS A 85 13.89 -3.65 8.78
C HIS A 85 12.81 -3.59 7.70
N ARG A 86 13.23 -3.54 6.44
CA ARG A 86 12.33 -3.55 5.29
C ARG A 86 12.49 -4.83 4.48
N ILE A 87 11.37 -5.37 4.03
CA ILE A 87 11.28 -6.50 3.11
C ILE A 87 10.40 -6.04 1.94
N GLY A 88 10.94 -6.07 0.71
CA GLY A 88 10.22 -5.69 -0.48
C GLY A 88 9.90 -4.19 -0.60
N GLY A 89 8.95 -3.87 -1.49
CA GLY A 89 8.57 -2.50 -1.79
C GLY A 89 9.54 -1.79 -2.74
N TYR A 90 10.18 -2.53 -3.64
CA TYR A 90 11.18 -2.02 -4.59
C TYR A 90 10.58 -1.52 -5.90
N SER A 91 9.36 -1.02 -5.85
CA SER A 91 8.68 -0.38 -6.99
C SER A 91 8.38 -1.37 -8.11
N ILE A 92 8.81 -1.07 -9.36
CA ILE A 92 8.57 -1.92 -10.54
C ILE A 92 9.38 -3.22 -10.52
N PHE A 93 10.40 -3.30 -9.69
CA PHE A 93 11.27 -4.48 -9.57
C PHE A 93 10.72 -5.51 -8.58
N ASP A 94 9.54 -5.27 -8.01
CA ASP A 94 8.97 -6.09 -6.96
C ASP A 94 7.50 -6.40 -7.27
N VAL A 95 7.24 -7.65 -7.62
CA VAL A 95 5.88 -8.16 -7.86
C VAL A 95 5.24 -8.49 -6.51
N SER A 96 4.63 -7.50 -5.91
CA SER A 96 4.32 -7.48 -4.48
C SER A 96 2.82 -7.52 -4.14
N GLY A 97 1.97 -8.01 -5.01
CA GLY A 97 0.53 -8.14 -4.70
C GLY A 97 -0.18 -6.80 -4.44
N ASN A 98 0.37 -5.69 -4.92
CA ASN A 98 -0.14 -4.35 -4.71
C ASN A 98 -1.20 -3.93 -5.75
N GLY A 99 -1.85 -2.78 -5.51
CA GLY A 99 -2.88 -2.26 -6.39
C GLY A 99 -2.41 -2.02 -7.83
N TYR A 100 -1.15 -1.63 -8.03
CA TYR A 100 -0.58 -1.51 -9.37
C TYR A 100 -0.51 -2.85 -10.09
N GLU A 101 -0.03 -3.92 -9.45
CA GLU A 101 0.04 -5.26 -10.04
C GLU A 101 -1.35 -5.83 -10.31
N ILE A 102 -2.30 -5.66 -9.38
CA ILE A 102 -3.69 -6.09 -9.56
C ILE A 102 -4.30 -5.35 -10.75
N GLY A 103 -4.17 -4.02 -10.81
CA GLY A 103 -4.70 -3.20 -11.90
C GLY A 103 -4.05 -3.49 -13.25
N LYS A 104 -2.72 -3.69 -13.29
CA LYS A 104 -2.00 -4.10 -14.49
C LYS A 104 -2.51 -5.44 -15.04
N ARG A 105 -2.76 -6.42 -14.17
CA ARG A 105 -3.28 -7.73 -14.58
C ARG A 105 -4.73 -7.64 -15.05
N ALA A 106 -5.55 -6.78 -14.43
CA ALA A 106 -6.90 -6.51 -14.90
C ALA A 106 -6.90 -5.95 -16.33
N ILE A 107 -6.06 -4.96 -16.61
CA ILE A 107 -5.88 -4.39 -17.95
C ILE A 107 -5.35 -5.45 -18.92
N SER A 108 -4.36 -6.26 -18.51
CA SER A 108 -3.81 -7.32 -19.36
C SER A 108 -4.87 -8.37 -19.74
N HIS A 109 -5.73 -8.77 -18.79
CA HIS A 109 -6.86 -9.67 -19.07
C HIS A 109 -7.84 -9.02 -20.05
N ALA A 110 -8.19 -7.76 -19.83
CA ALA A 110 -9.13 -7.06 -20.71
C ALA A 110 -8.57 -6.87 -22.13
N LEU A 111 -7.28 -6.64 -22.30
CA LEU A 111 -6.64 -6.62 -23.61
C LEU A 111 -6.67 -8.00 -24.29
N ALA A 112 -6.46 -9.08 -23.52
CA ALA A 112 -6.55 -10.44 -24.03
C ALA A 112 -7.98 -10.82 -24.48
N CYS A 113 -8.99 -10.31 -23.81
CA CYS A 113 -10.38 -10.44 -24.27
C CYS A 113 -10.62 -9.63 -25.55
N GLY A 114 -10.08 -8.40 -25.63
CA GLY A 114 -10.24 -7.52 -26.77
C GLY A 114 -9.62 -8.04 -28.07
N ASP A 115 -8.53 -8.82 -27.98
CA ASP A 115 -7.86 -9.44 -29.13
C ASP A 115 -8.21 -10.94 -29.32
N GLY A 116 -9.14 -11.47 -28.52
CA GLY A 116 -9.66 -12.83 -28.67
C GLY A 116 -8.82 -13.95 -28.06
N ARG A 117 -7.78 -13.65 -27.26
CA ARG A 117 -6.98 -14.65 -26.53
C ARG A 117 -7.65 -15.13 -25.23
N ALA A 118 -8.66 -14.45 -24.76
CA ALA A 118 -9.47 -14.82 -23.61
C ALA A 118 -10.95 -14.53 -23.85
N GLU A 119 -11.81 -15.29 -23.19
CA GLU A 119 -13.25 -15.05 -23.26
C GLU A 119 -13.65 -13.83 -22.41
N PRO A 120 -14.53 -12.94 -22.93
CA PRO A 120 -15.05 -11.81 -22.17
C PRO A 120 -15.84 -12.24 -20.94
N ASP A 121 -15.51 -11.65 -19.79
CA ASP A 121 -16.14 -11.92 -18.50
C ASP A 121 -16.55 -10.62 -17.77
N ALA A 122 -16.92 -10.72 -16.50
CA ALA A 122 -17.26 -9.55 -15.68
C ALA A 122 -16.08 -8.59 -15.52
N LEU A 123 -14.84 -9.10 -15.42
CA LEU A 123 -13.65 -8.25 -15.31
C LEU A 123 -13.40 -7.44 -16.58
N TYR A 124 -13.50 -8.09 -17.75
CA TYR A 124 -13.41 -7.40 -19.03
C TYR A 124 -14.41 -6.25 -19.13
N ARG A 125 -15.69 -6.52 -18.83
CA ARG A 125 -16.75 -5.51 -18.91
C ARG A 125 -16.46 -4.31 -18.01
N LEU A 126 -16.11 -4.55 -16.73
CA LEU A 126 -15.83 -3.48 -15.76
C LEU A 126 -14.58 -2.65 -16.15
N VAL A 127 -13.53 -3.29 -16.65
CA VAL A 127 -12.32 -2.59 -17.09
C VAL A 127 -12.62 -1.73 -18.33
N ARG A 128 -13.37 -2.25 -19.29
CA ARG A 128 -13.77 -1.50 -20.48
C ARG A 128 -14.68 -0.31 -20.14
N GLU A 129 -15.64 -0.49 -19.24
CA GLU A 129 -16.50 0.60 -18.75
C GLU A 129 -15.67 1.71 -18.07
N GLN A 130 -14.72 1.34 -17.21
CA GLN A 130 -13.82 2.29 -16.55
C GLN A 130 -12.88 2.98 -17.54
N THR A 131 -12.49 2.30 -18.59
CA THR A 131 -11.61 2.82 -19.66
C THR A 131 -12.35 3.82 -20.55
N GLY A 132 -13.64 3.58 -20.82
CA GLY A 132 -14.52 4.43 -21.62
C GLY A 132 -14.37 4.26 -23.12
N GLU A 133 -13.56 3.30 -23.58
CA GLU A 133 -13.25 3.02 -24.99
C GLU A 133 -12.87 1.54 -25.19
N GLU A 134 -12.76 1.09 -26.42
CA GLU A 134 -12.29 -0.27 -26.71
C GLU A 134 -10.84 -0.46 -26.22
N MET A 135 -10.53 -1.64 -25.69
CA MET A 135 -9.26 -1.87 -25.00
C MET A 135 -8.03 -1.65 -25.87
N LEU A 136 -8.10 -2.00 -27.16
CA LEU A 136 -6.98 -1.79 -28.08
C LEU A 136 -6.78 -0.31 -28.44
N ASP A 137 -7.86 0.47 -28.49
CA ASP A 137 -7.81 1.92 -28.72
C ASP A 137 -7.25 2.65 -27.48
N ALA A 138 -7.54 2.14 -26.28
CA ALA A 138 -7.02 2.67 -25.01
C ALA A 138 -5.51 2.43 -24.80
N LEU A 139 -4.91 1.47 -25.50
CA LEU A 139 -3.55 1.01 -25.23
C LEU A 139 -2.49 2.13 -25.23
N PRO A 140 -2.46 3.08 -26.20
CA PRO A 140 -1.46 4.16 -26.18
C PRO A 140 -1.53 5.02 -24.90
N ARG A 141 -2.72 5.30 -24.40
CA ARG A 141 -2.94 6.05 -23.16
C ARG A 141 -2.55 5.23 -21.94
N LEU A 142 -2.89 3.95 -21.91
CA LEU A 142 -2.56 3.05 -20.79
C LEU A 142 -1.04 2.83 -20.66
N LEU A 143 -0.29 2.81 -21.76
CA LEU A 143 1.17 2.70 -21.74
C LEU A 143 1.87 3.91 -21.12
N LEU A 144 1.23 5.07 -21.15
CA LEU A 144 1.74 6.31 -20.56
C LEU A 144 1.19 6.56 -19.14
N ALA A 145 0.27 5.72 -18.68
CA ALA A 145 -0.37 5.89 -17.38
C ALA A 145 0.61 5.67 -16.22
N SER A 146 0.51 6.49 -15.20
CA SER A 146 1.24 6.36 -13.97
C SER A 146 0.81 5.10 -13.20
N LYS A 147 1.65 4.64 -12.26
CA LYS A 147 1.29 3.54 -11.36
C LYS A 147 -0.02 3.78 -10.61
N THR A 148 -0.26 5.01 -10.20
CA THR A 148 -1.48 5.37 -9.47
C THR A 148 -2.72 5.26 -10.35
N GLU A 149 -2.62 5.64 -11.62
CA GLU A 149 -3.71 5.48 -12.58
C GLU A 149 -4.00 4.01 -12.86
N ILE A 150 -2.97 3.20 -13.07
CA ILE A 150 -3.12 1.74 -13.25
C ILE A 150 -3.73 1.09 -11.99
N ALA A 151 -3.31 1.51 -10.79
CA ALA A 151 -3.84 0.97 -9.53
C ALA A 151 -5.35 1.26 -9.33
N ARG A 152 -5.92 2.25 -10.03
CA ARG A 152 -7.37 2.53 -9.99
C ARG A 152 -8.22 1.41 -10.58
N TYR A 153 -7.63 0.50 -11.35
CA TYR A 153 -8.31 -0.69 -11.86
C TYR A 153 -8.37 -1.84 -10.85
N ALA A 154 -7.59 -1.78 -9.77
CA ALA A 154 -7.58 -2.85 -8.77
C ALA A 154 -8.94 -3.10 -8.09
N PRO A 155 -9.74 -2.10 -7.70
CA PRO A 155 -11.06 -2.32 -7.13
C PRO A 155 -12.00 -3.11 -8.05
N LEU A 156 -11.83 -2.99 -9.37
CA LEU A 156 -12.65 -3.70 -10.36
C LEU A 156 -12.44 -5.21 -10.31
N VAL A 157 -11.24 -5.66 -9.89
CA VAL A 157 -10.94 -7.09 -9.75
C VAL A 157 -11.72 -7.68 -8.58
N PHE A 158 -11.83 -6.97 -7.46
CA PHE A 158 -12.65 -7.40 -6.33
C PHE A 158 -14.15 -7.44 -6.70
N GLU A 159 -14.61 -6.46 -7.49
CA GLU A 159 -15.99 -6.44 -7.96
C GLU A 159 -16.27 -7.57 -8.96
N ALA A 160 -15.38 -7.81 -9.90
CA ALA A 160 -15.50 -8.90 -10.87
C ALA A 160 -15.48 -10.28 -10.22
N GLU A 161 -14.67 -10.46 -9.19
CA GLU A 161 -14.64 -11.70 -8.39
C GLU A 161 -15.99 -11.95 -7.73
N ARG A 162 -16.61 -10.94 -7.12
CA ARG A 162 -17.98 -11.04 -6.56
C ARG A 162 -19.02 -11.40 -7.61
N GLN A 163 -18.79 -11.04 -8.88
CA GLN A 163 -19.64 -11.37 -10.02
C GLN A 163 -19.27 -12.72 -10.67
N GLY A 164 -18.36 -13.49 -10.05
CA GLY A 164 -18.02 -14.84 -10.49
C GLY A 164 -16.94 -14.92 -11.58
N SER A 165 -16.12 -13.85 -11.80
CA SER A 165 -15.01 -13.91 -12.72
C SER A 165 -13.87 -14.78 -12.15
N GLU A 166 -13.60 -15.91 -12.80
CA GLU A 166 -12.49 -16.80 -12.45
C GLU A 166 -11.12 -16.14 -12.71
N ALA A 167 -11.01 -15.27 -13.72
CA ALA A 167 -9.81 -14.50 -13.98
C ALA A 167 -9.52 -13.54 -12.81
N ALA A 168 -10.54 -12.86 -12.30
CA ALA A 168 -10.41 -11.98 -11.14
C ALA A 168 -10.03 -12.76 -9.87
N ALA A 169 -10.68 -13.90 -9.61
CA ALA A 169 -10.34 -14.78 -8.49
C ALA A 169 -8.88 -15.27 -8.57
N GLY A 170 -8.41 -15.63 -9.76
CA GLY A 170 -7.01 -15.99 -10.00
C GLY A 170 -6.03 -14.86 -9.71
N ILE A 171 -6.34 -13.64 -10.17
CA ILE A 171 -5.54 -12.44 -9.90
C ILE A 171 -5.43 -12.20 -8.40
N LEU A 172 -6.53 -12.22 -7.65
CA LEU A 172 -6.54 -11.98 -6.21
C LEU A 172 -5.77 -13.05 -5.45
N ARG A 173 -5.99 -14.32 -5.77
CA ARG A 173 -5.30 -15.47 -5.13
C ARG A 173 -3.78 -15.36 -5.24
N GLU A 174 -3.26 -15.07 -6.44
CA GLU A 174 -1.83 -14.89 -6.62
C GLU A 174 -1.28 -13.67 -5.88
N ASN A 175 -2.02 -12.56 -5.86
CA ASN A 175 -1.58 -11.36 -5.16
C ASN A 175 -1.58 -11.55 -3.63
N ILE A 176 -2.56 -12.27 -3.07
CA ILE A 176 -2.56 -12.65 -1.65
C ILE A 176 -1.35 -13.55 -1.33
N ALA A 177 -1.03 -14.51 -2.19
CA ALA A 177 0.15 -15.36 -2.01
C ALA A 177 1.46 -14.54 -1.98
N ARG A 178 1.58 -13.49 -2.81
CA ARG A 178 2.75 -12.60 -2.80
C ARG A 178 2.85 -11.78 -1.50
N ILE A 179 1.71 -11.32 -0.96
CA ILE A 179 1.69 -10.65 0.34
C ILE A 179 2.12 -11.62 1.46
N ALA A 180 1.62 -12.85 1.43
CA ALA A 180 2.00 -13.88 2.40
C ALA A 180 3.50 -14.23 2.35
N GLU A 181 4.16 -14.15 1.18
CA GLU A 181 5.61 -14.34 1.05
C GLU A 181 6.41 -13.33 1.88
N TYR A 182 5.97 -12.07 1.98
CA TYR A 182 6.64 -11.07 2.83
C TYR A 182 6.54 -11.43 4.31
N ILE A 183 5.36 -11.83 4.77
CA ILE A 183 5.13 -12.22 6.17
C ILE A 183 5.95 -13.48 6.49
N ASN A 184 5.93 -14.47 5.61
CA ASN A 184 6.73 -15.69 5.77
C ASN A 184 8.25 -15.40 5.76
N CYS A 185 8.70 -14.47 4.92
CA CYS A 185 10.10 -14.04 4.91
C CYS A 185 10.47 -13.35 6.22
N ALA A 186 9.59 -12.48 6.74
CA ALA A 186 9.78 -11.84 8.04
C ALA A 186 9.91 -12.89 9.16
N GLY A 187 8.99 -13.87 9.19
CA GLY A 187 9.01 -14.97 10.14
C GLY A 187 10.36 -15.69 10.13
N ARG A 188 10.76 -16.21 8.97
CA ARG A 188 12.01 -16.98 8.85
C ARG A 188 13.28 -16.21 9.22
N ARG A 189 13.29 -14.87 9.04
CA ARG A 189 14.50 -14.05 9.23
C ARG A 189 14.63 -13.43 10.61
N PHE A 190 13.51 -13.20 11.29
CA PHE A 190 13.51 -12.35 12.48
C PHE A 190 12.81 -12.94 13.70
N PHE A 191 12.05 -14.05 13.53
CA PHE A 191 11.25 -14.61 14.61
C PHE A 191 11.42 -16.13 14.70
N ASP A 192 11.55 -16.64 15.94
CA ASP A 192 11.62 -18.07 16.26
C ASP A 192 10.27 -18.62 16.78
N ALA A 193 9.26 -17.75 16.91
CA ALA A 193 7.94 -18.05 17.46
C ALA A 193 6.88 -17.22 16.69
N PRO A 194 5.58 -17.49 16.87
CA PRO A 194 4.50 -16.65 16.35
C PRO A 194 4.69 -15.17 16.73
N PHE A 195 4.41 -14.28 15.83
CA PHE A 195 4.61 -12.83 15.98
C PHE A 195 3.38 -12.06 15.48
N PRO A 196 3.08 -10.88 16.06
CA PRO A 196 1.98 -10.05 15.61
C PRO A 196 2.27 -9.47 14.22
N THR A 197 1.23 -9.41 13.37
CA THR A 197 1.29 -8.82 12.05
C THR A 197 0.15 -7.84 11.87
N ALA A 198 0.50 -6.58 11.61
CA ALA A 198 -0.46 -5.55 11.21
C ALA A 198 -0.54 -5.46 9.69
N ILE A 199 -1.74 -5.27 9.17
CA ILE A 199 -1.98 -5.01 7.75
C ILE A 199 -2.64 -3.64 7.58
N ALA A 200 -2.17 -2.86 6.59
CA ALA A 200 -2.68 -1.53 6.31
C ALA A 200 -2.68 -1.24 4.81
N GLY A 201 -3.54 -0.32 4.39
CA GLY A 201 -3.65 0.14 3.01
C GLY A 201 -4.96 -0.23 2.33
N GLY A 202 -5.17 0.36 1.13
CA GLY A 202 -6.45 0.29 0.42
C GLY A 202 -6.85 -1.11 -0.05
N ILE A 203 -5.88 -1.99 -0.27
CA ILE A 203 -6.13 -3.38 -0.72
C ILE A 203 -6.89 -4.19 0.36
N PHE A 204 -6.68 -3.89 1.64
CA PHE A 204 -7.31 -4.60 2.76
C PHE A 204 -8.66 -3.99 3.22
N ARG A 205 -9.17 -2.96 2.52
CA ARG A 205 -10.46 -2.34 2.89
C ARG A 205 -11.66 -3.20 2.52
N ASP A 206 -11.55 -4.05 1.52
CA ASP A 206 -12.58 -5.02 1.18
C ASP A 206 -12.36 -6.32 1.95
N THR A 207 -12.80 -6.32 3.22
CA THR A 207 -12.62 -7.44 4.15
C THR A 207 -13.40 -8.70 3.80
N ARG A 208 -14.28 -8.64 2.78
CA ARG A 208 -15.05 -9.81 2.32
C ARG A 208 -14.26 -10.69 1.36
N ALA A 209 -13.08 -10.24 0.91
CA ALA A 209 -12.20 -10.98 0.01
C ALA A 209 -11.04 -11.68 0.76
N MET A 210 -11.07 -11.69 2.10
CA MET A 210 -10.12 -12.39 2.95
C MET A 210 -10.86 -13.56 3.68
#